data_d86150fde0c42f875ba223ec43775cfe
#
_entry.id   d86150fde0c42f875ba223ec43775cfe
#
_cell.length_a   1.000
_cell.length_b   1.000
_cell.length_c   1.000
_cell.angle_alpha   90.00
_cell.angle_beta   90.00
_cell.angle_gamma   90.00
#
_symmetry.space_group_name_H-M   'P 1'
#
loop_
_entity.id
_entity.type
_entity.pdbx_description
1 polymer ?
#
loop_
_entity_poly.entity_id
_entity_poly.type
_entity_poly.pdbx_seq_one_letter_code
_entity_poly.pdbx_strand_id
1 'polypeptide(L)'
;MPATVVSITEDLWKNARNSIFHALEHFLELSLGEGEKFHHTKWIVLSVHHLAETFCGMLLKEFDPTNAIFKRGQQDSWPSLVPAIDELLAPKYRSRLTGGEIRLLDLLRGLNDSRNRIMHGVAPEGLDLSLAAMSILGLSRVAHRRRGESVRDILQADPSIGFHAVEAIHYKQIDDYNRFVEAFLAEEFPGKYRPQCEACGASCIVDMRCEACFERMESFFCEACDEELLLPESRRLRGETEVICPSCGKKISA
;
A
#
# COMPACT_ATOMS: atom_id res chain seq x y z
N MET A 1 22.05 3.52 -23.98
CA MET A 1 21.10 4.25 -23.12
C MET A 1 21.89 5.26 -22.34
N PRO A 2 21.53 6.53 -22.31
CA PRO A 2 22.27 7.51 -21.54
C PRO A 2 22.11 7.23 -20.04
N ALA A 3 23.24 7.14 -19.34
CA ALA A 3 23.35 6.84 -17.91
C ALA A 3 22.52 7.80 -17.00
N THR A 4 22.11 8.94 -17.53
CA THR A 4 21.39 9.99 -16.79
C THR A 4 19.95 9.65 -16.39
N VAL A 5 19.24 8.85 -17.17
CA VAL A 5 17.81 8.54 -16.91
C VAL A 5 17.65 7.48 -15.82
N VAL A 6 18.60 6.54 -15.73
CA VAL A 6 18.55 5.48 -14.69
C VAL A 6 18.86 6.08 -13.32
N SER A 7 19.82 7.01 -13.21
CA SER A 7 20.20 7.61 -11.93
C SER A 7 19.08 8.48 -11.32
N ILE A 8 18.37 9.27 -12.14
CA ILE A 8 17.28 10.14 -11.65
C ILE A 8 16.12 9.31 -11.11
N THR A 9 15.79 8.17 -11.73
CA THR A 9 14.72 7.26 -11.24
C THR A 9 15.10 6.56 -9.95
N GLU A 10 16.37 6.22 -9.73
CA GLU A 10 16.84 5.65 -8.46
C GLU A 10 16.80 6.64 -7.32
N ASP A 11 17.25 7.88 -7.54
CA ASP A 11 17.21 8.93 -6.51
C ASP A 11 15.77 9.31 -6.12
N LEU A 12 14.86 9.35 -7.09
CA LEU A 12 13.44 9.60 -6.82
C LEU A 12 12.79 8.46 -6.03
N TRP A 13 13.15 7.21 -6.37
CA TRP A 13 12.68 6.05 -5.63
C TRP A 13 13.20 6.04 -4.18
N LYS A 14 14.45 6.45 -3.99
CA LYS A 14 15.04 6.65 -2.66
C LYS A 14 14.28 7.69 -1.84
N ASN A 15 13.91 8.80 -2.45
CA ASN A 15 13.08 9.84 -1.82
C ASN A 15 11.67 9.32 -1.48
N ALA A 16 11.06 8.55 -2.39
CA ALA A 16 9.77 7.91 -2.15
C ALA A 16 9.82 6.97 -0.93
N ARG A 17 10.86 6.12 -0.84
CA ARG A 17 11.08 5.23 0.32
C ARG A 17 11.23 6.02 1.62
N ASN A 18 12.03 7.09 1.63
CA ASN A 18 12.19 7.94 2.81
C ASN A 18 10.86 8.54 3.27
N SER A 19 9.99 8.94 2.33
CA SER A 19 8.66 9.44 2.66
C SER A 19 7.76 8.37 3.28
N ILE A 20 7.87 7.11 2.83
CA ILE A 20 7.17 5.97 3.47
C ILE A 20 7.66 5.79 4.90
N PHE A 21 8.98 5.71 5.12
CA PHE A 21 9.54 5.55 6.47
C PHE A 21 9.07 6.65 7.40
N HIS A 22 9.18 7.90 6.98
CA HIS A 22 8.74 9.03 7.79
C HIS A 22 7.26 8.98 8.15
N ALA A 23 6.38 8.59 7.20
CA ALA A 23 4.97 8.40 7.49
C ALA A 23 4.74 7.26 8.50
N LEU A 24 5.48 6.14 8.36
CA LEU A 24 5.34 4.98 9.23
C LEU A 24 5.83 5.24 10.66
N GLU A 25 6.92 6.02 10.84
CA GLU A 25 7.37 6.49 12.16
C GLU A 25 6.25 7.24 12.88
N HIS A 26 5.60 8.19 12.21
CA HIS A 26 4.48 8.94 12.79
C HIS A 26 3.23 8.08 13.02
N PHE A 27 2.97 7.07 12.20
CA PHE A 27 1.91 6.10 12.48
C PHE A 27 2.20 5.29 13.75
N LEU A 28 3.46 4.88 13.96
CA LEU A 28 3.89 4.16 15.15
C LEU A 28 3.71 5.04 16.39
N GLU A 29 4.25 6.25 16.41
CA GLU A 29 4.13 7.20 17.53
C GLU A 29 2.66 7.49 17.86
N LEU A 30 1.81 7.67 16.84
CA LEU A 30 0.37 7.82 17.01
C LEU A 30 -0.29 6.58 17.63
N SER A 31 0.18 5.38 17.32
CA SER A 31 -0.34 4.12 17.86
C SER A 31 0.06 3.91 19.32
N LEU A 32 1.23 4.34 19.69
CA LEU A 32 1.75 4.29 21.06
C LEU A 32 1.13 5.35 21.98
N GLY A 33 0.38 6.30 21.38
CA GLY A 33 -0.20 7.42 22.13
C GLY A 33 0.81 8.48 22.51
N GLU A 34 1.97 8.47 21.87
CA GLU A 34 3.03 9.44 22.10
C GLU A 34 2.78 10.73 21.33
N GLY A 35 3.06 11.86 21.96
CA GLY A 35 2.98 13.17 21.36
C GLY A 35 1.56 13.68 21.00
N GLU A 36 1.52 14.73 20.21
CA GLU A 36 0.29 15.42 19.84
C GLU A 36 -0.33 14.81 18.59
N LYS A 37 -1.52 14.21 18.74
CA LYS A 37 -2.25 13.52 17.65
C LYS A 37 -2.33 14.35 16.36
N PHE A 38 -2.59 15.66 16.50
CA PHE A 38 -2.65 16.58 15.36
C PHE A 38 -1.32 16.63 14.61
N HIS A 39 -0.21 16.72 15.33
CA HIS A 39 1.14 16.80 14.76
C HIS A 39 1.45 15.55 13.92
N HIS A 40 1.27 14.37 14.50
CA HIS A 40 1.57 13.11 13.80
C HIS A 40 0.67 12.90 12.58
N THR A 41 -0.63 13.14 12.71
CA THR A 41 -1.57 13.02 11.58
C THR A 41 -1.21 13.97 10.43
N LYS A 42 -0.82 15.21 10.74
CA LYS A 42 -0.34 16.16 9.74
C LYS A 42 0.87 15.63 8.97
N TRP A 43 1.88 15.14 9.69
CA TRP A 43 3.11 14.65 9.07
C TRP A 43 2.89 13.38 8.27
N ILE A 44 2.02 12.47 8.73
CA ILE A 44 1.60 11.30 7.96
C ILE A 44 1.04 11.74 6.61
N VAL A 45 0.03 12.62 6.60
CA VAL A 45 -0.62 13.06 5.37
C VAL A 45 0.36 13.77 4.43
N LEU A 46 1.23 14.65 4.95
CA LEU A 46 2.21 15.36 4.12
C LEU A 46 3.25 14.42 3.51
N SER A 47 3.76 13.47 4.26
CA SER A 47 4.74 12.50 3.79
C SER A 47 4.14 11.58 2.73
N VAL A 48 2.91 11.12 2.93
CA VAL A 48 2.21 10.27 1.94
C VAL A 48 1.83 11.06 0.70
N HIS A 49 1.45 12.32 0.83
CA HIS A 49 1.21 13.18 -0.33
C HIS A 49 2.49 13.35 -1.16
N HIS A 50 3.64 13.60 -0.53
CA HIS A 50 4.92 13.71 -1.23
C HIS A 50 5.33 12.38 -1.90
N LEU A 51 5.10 11.25 -1.23
CA LEU A 51 5.25 9.92 -1.84
C LEU A 51 4.39 9.79 -3.11
N ALA A 52 3.11 10.19 -3.04
CA ALA A 52 2.19 10.12 -4.17
C ALA A 52 2.61 11.01 -5.35
N GLU A 53 3.07 12.24 -5.09
CA GLU A 53 3.63 13.14 -6.11
C GLU A 53 4.83 12.51 -6.81
N THR A 54 5.77 11.99 -6.02
CA THR A 54 6.98 11.35 -6.54
C THR A 54 6.61 10.15 -7.39
N PHE A 55 5.70 9.31 -6.93
CA PHE A 55 5.27 8.11 -7.63
C PHE A 55 4.55 8.41 -8.94
N CYS A 56 3.58 9.32 -8.95
CA CYS A 56 2.87 9.73 -10.17
C CYS A 56 3.81 10.34 -11.20
N GLY A 57 4.77 11.17 -10.76
CA GLY A 57 5.79 11.72 -11.64
C GLY A 57 6.73 10.64 -12.21
N MET A 58 7.09 9.63 -11.43
CA MET A 58 7.88 8.48 -11.91
C MET A 58 7.13 7.68 -12.97
N LEU A 59 5.84 7.38 -12.76
CA LEU A 59 5.01 6.70 -13.76
C LEU A 59 4.91 7.49 -15.05
N LEU A 60 4.72 8.80 -14.97
CA LEU A 60 4.70 9.66 -16.15
C LEU A 60 6.03 9.64 -16.90
N LYS A 61 7.15 9.69 -16.20
CA LYS A 61 8.48 9.57 -16.83
C LYS A 61 8.70 8.22 -17.48
N GLU A 62 8.19 7.15 -16.87
CA GLU A 62 8.22 5.81 -17.47
C GLU A 62 7.39 5.75 -18.77
N PHE A 63 6.22 6.39 -18.78
CA PHE A 63 5.33 6.40 -19.93
C PHE A 63 5.79 7.33 -21.04
N ASP A 64 6.27 8.51 -20.70
CA ASP A 64 6.74 9.55 -21.63
C ASP A 64 7.78 10.46 -20.97
N PRO A 65 9.08 10.16 -21.10
CA PRO A 65 10.15 10.97 -20.54
C PRO A 65 10.17 12.42 -21.06
N THR A 66 9.52 12.66 -22.20
CA THR A 66 9.49 13.98 -22.89
C THR A 66 8.23 14.78 -22.60
N ASN A 67 7.33 14.28 -21.74
CA ASN A 67 6.07 14.90 -21.44
C ASN A 67 6.22 16.36 -21.04
N ALA A 68 5.37 17.22 -21.64
CA ALA A 68 5.40 18.66 -21.44
C ALA A 68 5.16 19.08 -19.96
N ILE A 69 4.56 18.21 -19.14
CA ILE A 69 4.33 18.49 -17.72
C ILE A 69 5.64 18.70 -16.95
N PHE A 70 6.77 18.11 -17.41
CA PHE A 70 8.09 18.30 -16.83
C PHE A 70 8.81 19.55 -17.33
N LYS A 71 8.24 20.26 -18.31
CA LYS A 71 8.86 21.42 -18.97
C LYS A 71 8.28 22.76 -18.51
N ARG A 72 7.36 22.77 -17.55
CA ARG A 72 6.73 23.99 -17.03
C ARG A 72 7.65 24.70 -16.06
N GLY A 73 8.54 25.54 -16.58
CA GLY A 73 9.46 26.35 -15.80
C GLY A 73 10.89 26.37 -16.34
N GLN A 74 11.74 27.27 -15.85
CA GLN A 74 13.16 27.40 -16.24
C GLN A 74 14.08 26.30 -15.65
N GLN A 75 13.56 25.44 -14.82
CA GLN A 75 14.22 24.23 -14.28
C GLN A 75 13.24 23.06 -14.42
N ASP A 76 13.78 21.85 -14.59
CA ASP A 76 13.01 20.58 -14.60
C ASP A 76 12.08 20.54 -13.37
N SER A 77 10.84 20.99 -13.54
CA SER A 77 9.87 21.03 -12.46
C SER A 77 9.18 19.69 -12.33
N TRP A 78 9.20 19.17 -11.10
CA TRP A 78 8.42 17.99 -10.79
C TRP A 78 6.92 18.34 -10.78
N PRO A 79 6.03 17.56 -11.40
CA PRO A 79 4.60 17.88 -11.44
C PRO A 79 3.99 17.74 -10.05
N SER A 80 3.09 18.64 -9.68
CA SER A 80 2.24 18.46 -8.51
C SER A 80 1.24 17.30 -8.73
N LEU A 81 0.72 16.74 -7.62
CA LEU A 81 -0.04 15.49 -7.62
C LEU A 81 -1.23 15.49 -8.59
N VAL A 82 -2.13 16.48 -8.50
CA VAL A 82 -3.37 16.49 -9.31
C VAL A 82 -3.08 16.60 -10.81
N PRO A 83 -2.24 17.53 -11.30
CA PRO A 83 -1.84 17.55 -12.70
C PRO A 83 -1.19 16.24 -13.18
N ALA A 84 -0.40 15.58 -12.34
CA ALA A 84 0.20 14.30 -12.68
C ALA A 84 -0.87 13.19 -12.82
N ILE A 85 -1.85 13.15 -11.92
CA ILE A 85 -2.98 12.22 -11.99
C ILE A 85 -3.81 12.46 -13.25
N ASP A 86 -4.14 13.72 -13.54
CA ASP A 86 -4.94 14.08 -14.73
C ASP A 86 -4.26 13.64 -16.02
N GLU A 87 -2.95 13.82 -16.09
CA GLU A 87 -2.15 13.39 -17.23
C GLU A 87 -2.08 11.86 -17.35
N LEU A 88 -1.92 11.12 -16.23
CA LEU A 88 -1.92 9.65 -16.22
C LEU A 88 -3.28 9.08 -16.66
N LEU A 89 -4.37 9.73 -16.29
CA LEU A 89 -5.72 9.31 -16.64
C LEU A 89 -6.13 9.76 -18.05
N ALA A 90 -5.31 10.57 -18.74
CA ALA A 90 -5.56 10.96 -20.13
C ALA A 90 -5.63 9.72 -21.05
N PRO A 91 -6.45 9.73 -22.11
CA PRO A 91 -6.67 8.57 -22.99
C PRO A 91 -5.38 7.91 -23.48
N LYS A 92 -4.34 8.71 -23.76
CA LYS A 92 -3.04 8.23 -24.27
C LYS A 92 -2.26 7.33 -23.28
N TYR A 93 -2.49 7.46 -21.96
CA TYR A 93 -1.81 6.66 -20.95
C TYR A 93 -2.75 5.72 -20.19
N ARG A 94 -4.04 6.01 -20.16
CA ARG A 94 -5.04 5.25 -19.40
C ARG A 94 -5.03 3.76 -19.75
N SER A 95 -4.80 3.40 -21.01
CA SER A 95 -4.72 2.00 -21.47
C SER A 95 -3.48 1.26 -20.95
N ARG A 96 -2.49 1.96 -20.42
CA ARG A 96 -1.27 1.40 -19.79
C ARG A 96 -1.42 1.17 -18.29
N LEU A 97 -2.54 1.61 -17.72
CA LEU A 97 -2.89 1.46 -16.31
C LEU A 97 -3.85 0.27 -16.13
N THR A 98 -3.70 -0.43 -15.01
CA THR A 98 -4.72 -1.40 -14.58
C THR A 98 -5.89 -0.71 -13.89
N GLY A 99 -6.99 -1.45 -13.71
CA GLY A 99 -8.13 -0.97 -12.92
C GLY A 99 -7.73 -0.57 -11.50
N GLY A 100 -6.88 -1.40 -10.85
CA GLY A 100 -6.35 -1.09 -9.51
C GLY A 100 -5.53 0.19 -9.46
N GLU A 101 -4.70 0.46 -10.47
CA GLU A 101 -3.96 1.72 -10.56
C GLU A 101 -4.87 2.93 -10.77
N ILE A 102 -5.89 2.80 -11.59
CA ILE A 102 -6.90 3.86 -11.79
C ILE A 102 -7.61 4.16 -10.46
N ARG A 103 -8.05 3.14 -9.73
CA ARG A 103 -8.67 3.29 -8.40
C ARG A 103 -7.72 3.98 -7.41
N LEU A 104 -6.43 3.62 -7.43
CA LEU A 104 -5.43 4.27 -6.58
C LEU A 104 -5.30 5.76 -6.93
N LEU A 105 -5.26 6.12 -8.21
CA LEU A 105 -5.17 7.53 -8.62
C LEU A 105 -6.39 8.35 -8.15
N ASP A 106 -7.58 7.77 -8.16
CA ASP A 106 -8.80 8.41 -7.62
C ASP A 106 -8.69 8.59 -6.08
N LEU A 107 -8.16 7.60 -5.36
CA LEU A 107 -7.88 7.71 -3.92
C LEU A 107 -6.89 8.85 -3.62
N LEU A 108 -5.82 8.99 -4.43
CA LEU A 108 -4.80 10.02 -4.24
C LEU A 108 -5.33 11.44 -4.47
N ARG A 109 -6.42 11.63 -5.22
CA ARG A 109 -7.13 12.93 -5.28
C ARG A 109 -7.71 13.29 -3.93
N GLY A 110 -8.36 12.35 -3.24
CA GLY A 110 -8.87 12.56 -1.88
C GLY A 110 -7.75 12.90 -0.88
N LEU A 111 -6.58 12.26 -1.00
CA LEU A 111 -5.40 12.59 -0.20
C LEU A 111 -4.91 14.02 -0.45
N ASN A 112 -4.94 14.51 -1.69
CA ASN A 112 -4.59 15.89 -2.02
C ASN A 112 -5.55 16.89 -1.35
N ASP A 113 -6.84 16.58 -1.30
CA ASP A 113 -7.84 17.43 -0.64
C ASP A 113 -7.61 17.46 0.89
N SER A 114 -7.29 16.31 1.50
CA SER A 114 -6.89 16.23 2.91
C SER A 114 -5.66 17.09 3.19
N ARG A 115 -4.61 16.96 2.37
CA ARG A 115 -3.39 17.78 2.49
C ARG A 115 -3.70 19.27 2.41
N ASN A 116 -4.54 19.69 1.47
CA ASN A 116 -4.87 21.11 1.30
C ASN A 116 -5.64 21.66 2.50
N ARG A 117 -6.63 20.93 3.03
CA ARG A 117 -7.35 21.31 4.25
C ARG A 117 -6.40 21.49 5.43
N ILE A 118 -5.50 20.53 5.67
CA ILE A 118 -4.53 20.56 6.77
C ILE A 118 -3.56 21.75 6.61
N MET A 119 -3.09 22.02 5.40
CA MET A 119 -2.19 23.16 5.13
C MET A 119 -2.87 24.51 5.34
N HIS A 120 -4.21 24.58 5.21
CA HIS A 120 -5.01 25.77 5.52
C HIS A 120 -5.50 25.80 6.97
N GLY A 121 -4.94 25.00 7.86
CA GLY A 121 -5.19 25.04 9.30
C GLY A 121 -6.43 24.27 9.75
N VAL A 122 -7.04 23.44 8.90
CA VAL A 122 -8.13 22.55 9.31
C VAL A 122 -7.54 21.36 10.06
N ALA A 123 -8.13 21.03 11.21
CA ALA A 123 -7.69 19.87 11.99
C ALA A 123 -7.90 18.57 11.20
N PRO A 124 -6.89 17.65 11.19
CA PRO A 124 -7.05 16.36 10.54
C PRO A 124 -8.11 15.51 11.23
N GLU A 125 -8.83 14.74 10.43
CA GLU A 125 -9.87 13.81 10.87
C GLU A 125 -9.42 12.35 10.71
N GLY A 126 -10.21 11.40 11.25
CA GLY A 126 -9.94 9.96 11.07
C GLY A 126 -9.90 9.53 9.60
N LEU A 127 -10.71 10.16 8.75
CA LEU A 127 -10.72 9.92 7.30
C LEU A 127 -9.37 10.26 6.64
N ASP A 128 -8.67 11.30 7.10
CA ASP A 128 -7.37 11.69 6.55
C ASP A 128 -6.30 10.63 6.80
N LEU A 129 -6.32 10.00 7.97
CA LEU A 129 -5.47 8.85 8.29
C LEU A 129 -5.80 7.63 7.44
N SER A 130 -7.11 7.37 7.22
CA SER A 130 -7.56 6.27 6.36
C SER A 130 -7.05 6.42 4.94
N LEU A 131 -7.21 7.61 4.38
CA LEU A 131 -6.74 7.93 3.03
C LEU A 131 -5.22 7.78 2.92
N ALA A 132 -4.48 8.26 3.93
CA ALA A 132 -3.03 8.13 3.95
C ALA A 132 -2.59 6.65 4.02
N ALA A 133 -3.18 5.86 4.92
CA ALA A 133 -2.88 4.44 5.07
C ALA A 133 -3.17 3.65 3.79
N MET A 134 -4.36 3.82 3.20
CA MET A 134 -4.73 3.18 1.94
C MET A 134 -3.82 3.61 0.79
N SER A 135 -3.38 4.86 0.77
CA SER A 135 -2.45 5.38 -0.24
C SER A 135 -1.08 4.72 -0.13
N ILE A 136 -0.50 4.59 1.07
CA ILE A 136 0.78 3.88 1.27
C ILE A 136 0.68 2.47 0.72
N LEU A 137 -0.35 1.75 1.08
CA LEU A 137 -0.50 0.34 0.72
C LEU A 137 -0.77 0.15 -0.78
N GLY A 138 -1.62 1.00 -1.37
CA GLY A 138 -1.86 1.00 -2.81
C GLY A 138 -0.61 1.35 -3.62
N LEU A 139 0.11 2.41 -3.23
CA LEU A 139 1.37 2.81 -3.88
C LEU A 139 2.44 1.73 -3.78
N SER A 140 2.56 1.12 -2.61
CA SER A 140 3.49 0.02 -2.37
C SER A 140 3.15 -1.21 -3.21
N ARG A 141 1.87 -1.53 -3.38
CA ARG A 141 1.41 -2.62 -4.25
C ARG A 141 1.79 -2.37 -5.71
N VAL A 142 1.55 -1.17 -6.21
CA VAL A 142 1.92 -0.81 -7.58
C VAL A 142 3.43 -0.81 -7.77
N ALA A 143 4.20 -0.32 -6.79
CA ALA A 143 5.65 -0.38 -6.81
C ALA A 143 6.17 -1.82 -6.86
N HIS A 144 5.59 -2.72 -6.05
CA HIS A 144 5.93 -4.15 -6.10
C HIS A 144 5.68 -4.74 -7.49
N ARG A 145 4.52 -4.50 -8.07
CA ARG A 145 4.17 -5.03 -9.38
C ARG A 145 5.08 -4.51 -10.50
N ARG A 146 5.42 -3.23 -10.48
CA ARG A 146 6.19 -2.60 -11.54
C ARG A 146 7.70 -2.76 -11.40
N ARG A 147 8.20 -2.93 -10.18
CA ARG A 147 9.64 -2.95 -9.85
C ARG A 147 10.10 -4.20 -9.11
N GLY A 148 9.18 -5.08 -8.70
CA GLY A 148 9.49 -6.25 -7.90
C GLY A 148 9.82 -5.95 -6.42
N GLU A 149 9.78 -4.67 -6.01
CA GLU A 149 10.03 -4.28 -4.62
C GLU A 149 8.73 -4.35 -3.82
N SER A 150 8.69 -5.12 -2.74
CA SER A 150 7.52 -5.18 -1.87
C SER A 150 7.57 -4.14 -0.75
N VAL A 151 6.38 -3.73 -0.25
CA VAL A 151 6.30 -2.97 1.02
C VAL A 151 7.07 -3.69 2.12
N ARG A 152 7.02 -5.02 2.12
CA ARG A 152 7.74 -5.84 3.07
C ARG A 152 9.24 -5.62 2.97
N ASP A 153 9.82 -5.54 1.77
CA ASP A 153 11.25 -5.31 1.60
C ASP A 153 11.62 -3.91 2.09
N ILE A 154 10.71 -2.95 1.89
CA ILE A 154 10.84 -1.61 2.44
C ILE A 154 10.73 -1.65 3.97
N LEU A 155 9.74 -2.36 4.51
CA LEU A 155 9.48 -2.44 5.96
C LEU A 155 10.49 -3.34 6.69
N GLN A 156 11.07 -4.36 6.03
CA GLN A 156 12.09 -5.22 6.60
C GLN A 156 13.48 -4.57 6.68
N ALA A 157 13.70 -3.47 5.99
CA ALA A 157 14.93 -2.69 6.17
C ALA A 157 15.06 -2.13 7.60
N ASP A 158 13.92 -1.92 8.30
CA ASP A 158 13.87 -1.67 9.74
C ASP A 158 12.72 -2.47 10.39
N PRO A 159 12.99 -3.69 10.88
CA PRO A 159 11.96 -4.56 11.47
C PRO A 159 11.21 -3.94 12.65
N SER A 160 11.83 -3.01 13.39
CA SER A 160 11.22 -2.37 14.55
C SER A 160 10.10 -1.40 14.15
N ILE A 161 10.24 -0.71 13.04
CA ILE A 161 9.24 0.23 12.53
C ILE A 161 8.17 -0.51 11.71
N GLY A 162 8.60 -1.47 10.88
CA GLY A 162 7.74 -2.08 9.87
C GLY A 162 6.54 -2.82 10.41
N PHE A 163 6.74 -3.72 11.36
CA PHE A 163 5.66 -4.57 11.89
C PHE A 163 4.62 -3.76 12.66
N HIS A 164 5.05 -2.91 13.58
CA HIS A 164 4.16 -2.11 14.42
C HIS A 164 3.39 -1.04 13.62
N ALA A 165 4.00 -0.47 12.59
CA ALA A 165 3.32 0.50 11.74
C ALA A 165 2.20 -0.16 10.91
N VAL A 166 2.43 -1.37 10.38
CA VAL A 166 1.40 -2.15 9.67
C VAL A 166 0.29 -2.55 10.64
N GLU A 167 0.59 -3.00 11.85
CA GLU A 167 -0.42 -3.26 12.89
C GLU A 167 -1.23 -2.00 13.23
N ALA A 168 -0.58 -0.85 13.39
CA ALA A 168 -1.27 0.41 13.70
C ALA A 168 -2.22 0.84 12.57
N ILE A 169 -1.82 0.67 11.32
CA ILE A 169 -2.67 0.91 10.15
C ILE A 169 -3.81 -0.09 10.12
N HIS A 170 -3.54 -1.36 10.37
CA HIS A 170 -4.51 -2.44 10.32
C HIS A 170 -5.58 -2.32 11.41
N TYR A 171 -5.21 -2.14 12.67
CA TYR A 171 -6.15 -2.11 13.79
C TYR A 171 -7.07 -0.90 13.83
N LYS A 172 -6.66 0.24 13.30
CA LYS A 172 -7.49 1.47 13.37
C LYS A 172 -8.51 1.62 12.24
N GLN A 173 -8.41 0.81 11.16
CA GLN A 173 -9.16 1.05 9.93
C GLN A 173 -9.52 -0.21 9.14
N ILE A 174 -9.68 -1.34 9.84
CA ILE A 174 -9.79 -2.67 9.26
C ILE A 174 -10.82 -2.74 8.12
N ASP A 175 -12.05 -2.26 8.34
CA ASP A 175 -13.14 -2.50 7.38
C ASP A 175 -13.00 -1.71 6.07
N ASP A 176 -12.62 -0.44 6.13
CA ASP A 176 -12.48 0.40 4.94
C ASP A 176 -11.22 0.01 4.17
N TYR A 177 -10.16 -0.29 4.89
CA TYR A 177 -8.92 -0.76 4.31
C TYR A 177 -9.07 -2.14 3.64
N ASN A 178 -9.66 -3.12 4.31
CA ASN A 178 -9.89 -4.44 3.74
C ASN A 178 -10.74 -4.36 2.47
N ARG A 179 -11.83 -3.59 2.50
CA ARG A 179 -12.68 -3.36 1.32
C ARG A 179 -11.92 -2.69 0.17
N PHE A 180 -11.03 -1.75 0.48
CA PHE A 180 -10.18 -1.12 -0.54
C PHE A 180 -9.23 -2.14 -1.19
N VAL A 181 -8.53 -2.96 -0.38
CA VAL A 181 -7.60 -3.99 -0.90
C VAL A 181 -8.34 -5.04 -1.71
N GLU A 182 -9.49 -5.52 -1.24
CA GLU A 182 -10.33 -6.49 -1.97
C GLU A 182 -10.77 -5.94 -3.33
N ALA A 183 -11.25 -4.70 -3.37
CA ALA A 183 -11.66 -4.05 -4.62
C ALA A 183 -10.47 -3.82 -5.55
N PHE A 184 -9.34 -3.38 -5.01
CA PHE A 184 -8.10 -3.19 -5.76
C PHE A 184 -7.64 -4.50 -6.43
N LEU A 185 -7.60 -5.60 -5.65
CA LEU A 185 -7.21 -6.91 -6.18
C LEU A 185 -8.24 -7.50 -7.15
N ALA A 186 -9.54 -7.21 -6.96
CA ALA A 186 -10.57 -7.64 -7.90
C ALA A 186 -10.39 -7.02 -9.29
N GLU A 187 -9.91 -5.78 -9.34
CA GLU A 187 -9.62 -5.08 -10.59
C GLU A 187 -8.27 -5.49 -11.20
N GLU A 188 -7.28 -5.82 -10.36
CA GLU A 188 -5.98 -6.33 -10.86
C GLU A 188 -6.06 -7.78 -11.37
N PHE A 189 -6.86 -8.62 -10.72
CA PHE A 189 -6.98 -10.05 -11.03
C PHE A 189 -8.45 -10.44 -11.24
N PRO A 190 -9.09 -9.96 -12.31
CA PRO A 190 -10.51 -10.22 -12.53
C PRO A 190 -10.77 -11.73 -12.67
N GLY A 191 -11.81 -12.20 -11.97
CA GLY A 191 -12.26 -13.60 -12.00
C GLY A 191 -11.38 -14.59 -11.23
N LYS A 192 -10.27 -14.18 -10.60
CA LYS A 192 -9.50 -15.07 -9.73
C LYS A 192 -10.16 -15.18 -8.35
N TYR A 193 -10.34 -16.42 -7.89
CA TYR A 193 -10.72 -16.70 -6.51
C TYR A 193 -9.60 -16.28 -5.56
N ARG A 194 -9.98 -15.63 -4.48
CA ARG A 194 -9.07 -15.21 -3.40
C ARG A 194 -9.61 -15.72 -2.08
N PRO A 195 -8.89 -16.66 -1.43
CA PRO A 195 -9.28 -17.16 -0.11
C PRO A 195 -9.35 -16.02 0.92
N GLN A 196 -10.20 -16.22 1.92
CA GLN A 196 -10.28 -15.34 3.08
C GLN A 196 -9.09 -15.58 4.01
N CYS A 197 -8.48 -14.51 4.49
CA CYS A 197 -7.41 -14.57 5.47
C CYS A 197 -7.98 -14.76 6.87
N GLU A 198 -7.58 -15.80 7.58
CA GLU A 198 -8.01 -16.02 8.97
C GLU A 198 -7.52 -14.93 9.94
N ALA A 199 -6.38 -14.31 9.66
CA ALA A 199 -5.81 -13.30 10.56
C ALA A 199 -6.58 -11.96 10.52
N CYS A 200 -7.10 -11.56 9.36
CA CYS A 200 -7.75 -10.25 9.20
C CYS A 200 -9.15 -10.29 8.59
N GLY A 201 -9.64 -11.46 8.17
CA GLY A 201 -10.96 -11.63 7.58
C GLY A 201 -11.10 -11.17 6.13
N ALA A 202 -10.09 -10.54 5.52
CA ALA A 202 -10.16 -10.05 4.15
C ALA A 202 -9.98 -11.16 3.10
N SER A 203 -10.73 -11.10 1.98
CA SER A 203 -10.61 -12.03 0.85
C SER A 203 -9.50 -11.57 -0.11
N CYS A 204 -8.27 -11.61 0.34
CA CYS A 204 -7.12 -11.01 -0.36
C CYS A 204 -5.82 -11.82 -0.27
N ILE A 205 -5.91 -13.16 -0.15
CA ILE A 205 -4.73 -14.02 -0.25
C ILE A 205 -4.35 -14.16 -1.73
N VAL A 206 -3.10 -13.81 -2.03
CA VAL A 206 -2.46 -13.95 -3.35
C VAL A 206 -1.06 -14.52 -3.12
N ASP A 207 -0.69 -15.56 -3.88
CA ASP A 207 0.63 -16.20 -3.82
C ASP A 207 1.11 -16.51 -2.38
N MET A 208 0.23 -17.16 -1.60
CA MET A 208 0.49 -17.58 -0.22
C MET A 208 0.75 -16.42 0.76
N ARG A 209 0.19 -15.24 0.47
CA ARG A 209 0.27 -14.08 1.35
C ARG A 209 -1.04 -13.32 1.36
N CYS A 210 -1.44 -12.83 2.52
CA CYS A 210 -2.52 -11.87 2.64
C CYS A 210 -2.03 -10.47 2.23
N GLU A 211 -2.64 -9.88 1.22
CA GLU A 211 -2.27 -8.55 0.74
C GLU A 211 -2.81 -7.41 1.61
N ALA A 212 -3.70 -7.73 2.56
CA ALA A 212 -4.19 -6.74 3.53
C ALA A 212 -3.32 -6.67 4.79
N CYS A 213 -3.05 -7.80 5.44
CA CYS A 213 -2.28 -7.82 6.69
C CYS A 213 -0.84 -8.33 6.52
N PHE A 214 -0.43 -8.66 5.31
CA PHE A 214 0.90 -9.18 4.96
C PHE A 214 1.27 -10.50 5.63
N GLU A 215 0.32 -11.16 6.30
CA GLU A 215 0.52 -12.46 6.89
C GLU A 215 0.86 -13.49 5.81
N ARG A 216 1.88 -14.30 6.06
CA ARG A 216 2.20 -15.46 5.21
C ARG A 216 1.26 -16.60 5.52
N MET A 217 0.88 -17.33 4.48
CA MET A 217 0.06 -18.53 4.57
C MET A 217 0.94 -19.75 4.34
N GLU A 218 0.70 -20.79 5.12
CA GLU A 218 1.22 -22.13 4.90
C GLU A 218 0.07 -23.01 4.44
N SER A 219 0.33 -23.91 3.47
CA SER A 219 -0.66 -24.85 2.97
C SER A 219 -0.56 -26.16 3.76
N PHE A 220 -1.70 -26.62 4.26
CA PHE A 220 -1.88 -27.89 4.96
C PHE A 220 -2.99 -28.68 4.29
N PHE A 221 -2.82 -30.00 4.19
CA PHE A 221 -3.88 -30.87 3.69
C PHE A 221 -4.51 -31.65 4.83
N CYS A 222 -5.83 -31.69 4.83
CA CYS A 222 -6.57 -32.54 5.76
C CYS A 222 -6.51 -33.98 5.32
N GLU A 223 -5.80 -34.85 6.05
CA GLU A 223 -5.69 -36.28 5.72
C GLU A 223 -7.05 -37.02 5.68
N ALA A 224 -8.11 -36.43 6.21
CA ALA A 224 -9.42 -37.03 6.30
C ALA A 224 -10.36 -36.69 5.14
N CYS A 225 -10.16 -35.56 4.45
CA CYS A 225 -11.03 -35.11 3.36
C CYS A 225 -10.27 -34.44 2.21
N ASP A 226 -8.93 -34.49 2.22
CA ASP A 226 -8.04 -33.91 1.22
C ASP A 226 -8.25 -32.39 0.98
N GLU A 227 -8.93 -31.69 1.89
CA GLU A 227 -9.12 -30.25 1.80
C GLU A 227 -7.79 -29.52 2.04
N GLU A 228 -7.45 -28.60 1.16
CA GLU A 228 -6.32 -27.69 1.35
C GLU A 228 -6.74 -26.53 2.24
N LEU A 229 -5.99 -26.31 3.30
CA LEU A 229 -6.19 -25.23 4.28
C LEU A 229 -5.02 -24.26 4.18
N LEU A 230 -5.32 -22.97 4.10
CA LEU A 230 -4.33 -21.91 4.18
C LEU A 230 -4.34 -21.32 5.58
N LEU A 231 -3.29 -21.57 6.35
CA LEU A 231 -3.18 -21.12 7.72
C LEU A 231 -2.10 -20.04 7.87
N PRO A 232 -2.33 -19.02 8.70
CA PRO A 232 -1.32 -18.02 8.99
C PRO A 232 -0.05 -18.62 9.62
N GLU A 233 1.13 -18.28 9.10
CA GLU A 233 2.42 -18.69 9.67
C GLU A 233 2.55 -18.28 11.14
N SER A 234 1.95 -17.17 11.52
CA SER A 234 1.92 -16.69 12.91
C SER A 234 1.27 -17.66 13.90
N ARG A 235 0.37 -18.55 13.46
CA ARG A 235 -0.19 -19.62 14.32
C ARG A 235 0.89 -20.57 14.80
N ARG A 236 1.72 -21.06 13.88
CA ARG A 236 2.84 -21.95 14.20
C ARG A 236 3.85 -21.27 15.14
N LEU A 237 4.15 -19.99 14.91
CA LEU A 237 5.04 -19.21 15.76
C LEU A 237 4.51 -19.04 17.19
N ARG A 238 3.19 -19.07 17.39
CA ARG A 238 2.54 -19.07 18.71
C ARG A 238 2.43 -20.46 19.35
N GLY A 239 2.90 -21.51 18.67
CA GLY A 239 2.80 -22.89 19.16
C GLY A 239 1.42 -23.52 19.00
N GLU A 240 0.55 -22.94 18.16
CA GLU A 240 -0.76 -23.48 17.82
C GLU A 240 -0.59 -24.60 16.78
N THR A 241 -0.39 -25.83 17.23
CA THR A 241 -0.11 -27.00 16.38
C THR A 241 -1.37 -27.79 16.00
N GLU A 242 -2.52 -27.46 16.56
CA GLU A 242 -3.78 -28.13 16.25
C GLU A 242 -4.77 -27.19 15.57
N VAL A 243 -5.34 -27.62 14.45
CA VAL A 243 -6.36 -26.89 13.71
C VAL A 243 -7.54 -27.82 13.43
N ILE A 244 -8.76 -27.30 13.50
CA ILE A 244 -9.96 -28.05 13.13
C ILE A 244 -10.25 -27.78 11.65
N CYS A 245 -10.32 -28.83 10.84
CA CYS A 245 -10.72 -28.72 9.45
C CYS A 245 -12.16 -28.20 9.35
N PRO A 246 -12.43 -27.08 8.67
CA PRO A 246 -13.77 -26.52 8.55
C PRO A 246 -14.71 -27.43 7.75
N SER A 247 -14.17 -28.25 6.84
CA SER A 247 -14.96 -29.11 5.96
C SER A 247 -15.41 -30.40 6.61
N CYS A 248 -14.58 -31.03 7.46
CA CYS A 248 -14.90 -32.33 8.07
C CYS A 248 -14.91 -32.35 9.61
N GLY A 249 -14.52 -31.26 10.27
CA GLY A 249 -14.46 -31.13 11.71
C GLY A 249 -13.36 -31.92 12.42
N LYS A 250 -12.44 -32.56 11.68
CA LYS A 250 -11.34 -33.31 12.28
C LYS A 250 -10.17 -32.40 12.64
N LYS A 251 -9.47 -32.76 13.72
CA LYS A 251 -8.21 -32.10 14.10
C LYS A 251 -7.10 -32.45 13.13
N ILE A 252 -6.32 -31.45 12.76
CA ILE A 252 -5.15 -31.55 11.91
C ILE A 252 -3.96 -31.06 12.72
N SER A 253 -2.87 -31.76 12.68
CA SER A 253 -1.59 -31.28 13.23
C SER A 253 -0.92 -30.40 12.17
N ALA A 254 -0.72 -29.12 12.48
CA ALA A 254 -0.11 -28.11 11.63
C ALA A 254 1.38 -27.94 11.94
#